data_ed49619e7f16c2a1312b935fa251dc86
#
_entry.id   ed49619e7f16c2a1312b935fa251dc86
#
_cell.length_a   1.000
_cell.length_b   1.000
_cell.length_c   1.000
_cell.angle_alpha   90.00
_cell.angle_beta   90.00
_cell.angle_gamma   90.00
#
_symmetry.space_group_name_H-M   'P 1'
#
loop_
_entity.id
_entity.type
_entity.pdbx_description
1 polymer ?
#
loop_
_entity_poly.entity_id
_entity_poly.type
_entity_poly.pdbx_seq_one_letter_code
_entity_poly.pdbx_strand_id
1 'polypeptide(L)'
;VATETTISPSPAILIEAHQWAELSSILSARLPGRRVWAFGSRTTGRRVKRFSDLDLLIEGESLSLREAALLDEDLDESRLPFKVDIVDLSTITPEFRARIEPEMVLVQG
;
A
#
# COMPACT_ATOMS: atom_id res chain seq x y z
N VAL A 1 -10.83 8.74 27.88
CA VAL A 1 -10.47 8.33 27.42
C VAL A 1 -10.24 7.79 26.43
N ALA A 2 -10.23 7.90 26.12
CA ALA A 2 -10.09 7.56 25.19
C ALA A 2 -9.70 6.56 24.68
N THR A 3 -9.85 6.16 24.46
CA THR A 3 -9.58 5.39 24.02
C THR A 3 -9.13 5.27 23.13
N GLU A 4 -8.65 5.25 23.13
CA GLU A 4 -8.14 5.27 22.25
C GLU A 4 -8.21 4.56 21.36
N THR A 5 -8.24 4.91 20.69
CA THR A 5 -8.58 4.17 19.55
C THR A 5 -7.41 3.42 19.02
N THR A 6 -7.67 2.24 18.51
CA THR A 6 -6.63 1.43 17.93
C THR A 6 -6.55 1.58 16.41
N ILE A 7 -7.41 2.43 15.85
CA ILE A 7 -7.42 2.62 14.41
C ILE A 7 -6.28 3.55 14.02
N SER A 8 -5.44 3.09 13.09
CA SER A 8 -4.36 3.91 12.56
C SER A 8 -4.95 5.09 11.77
N PRO A 9 -4.35 6.27 11.88
CA PRO A 9 -4.80 7.39 11.05
C PRO A 9 -4.64 7.05 9.57
N SER A 10 -5.56 7.54 8.77
CA SER A 10 -5.45 7.37 7.32
C SER A 10 -4.24 8.12 6.81
N PRO A 11 -3.39 7.51 6.00
CA PRO A 11 -2.29 8.23 5.37
C PRO A 11 -2.80 9.21 4.31
N ALA A 12 -1.91 10.07 3.84
CA ALA A 12 -2.27 11.09 2.84
C ALA A 12 -2.31 10.48 1.44
N ILE A 13 -3.19 9.52 1.24
CA ILE A 13 -3.43 8.89 -0.05
C ILE A 13 -4.91 9.03 -0.40
N LEU A 14 -5.22 9.00 -1.70
CA LEU A 14 -6.56 9.27 -2.19
C LEU A 14 -7.38 8.00 -2.27
N ILE A 15 -7.81 7.53 -1.11
CA ILE A 15 -8.75 6.42 -0.97
C ILE A 15 -9.74 6.78 0.14
N GLU A 16 -10.86 6.08 0.17
CA GLU A 16 -11.88 6.34 1.18
C GLU A 16 -11.52 5.66 2.50
N ALA A 17 -12.11 6.16 3.60
CA ALA A 17 -11.78 5.66 4.93
C ALA A 17 -12.01 4.15 5.07
N HIS A 18 -13.11 3.64 4.52
CA HIS A 18 -13.41 2.22 4.61
C HIS A 18 -12.45 1.38 3.76
N GLN A 19 -11.98 1.94 2.66
CA GLN A 19 -10.98 1.28 1.82
C GLN A 19 -9.64 1.21 2.56
N TRP A 20 -9.27 2.29 3.24
CA TRP A 20 -8.07 2.30 4.05
C TRP A 20 -8.14 1.27 5.17
N ALA A 21 -9.28 1.16 5.84
CA ALA A 21 -9.45 0.20 6.92
C ALA A 21 -9.23 -1.23 6.42
N GLU A 22 -9.78 -1.56 5.26
CA GLU A 22 -9.61 -2.89 4.67
C GLU A 22 -8.17 -3.13 4.24
N LEU A 23 -7.57 -2.18 3.55
CA LEU A 23 -6.18 -2.29 3.10
C LEU A 23 -5.22 -2.44 4.28
N SER A 24 -5.39 -1.60 5.30
CA SER A 24 -4.55 -1.62 6.49
C SER A 24 -4.62 -2.97 7.19
N SER A 25 -5.81 -3.55 7.28
CA SER A 25 -6.00 -4.85 7.89
C SER A 25 -5.25 -5.94 7.12
N ILE A 26 -5.33 -5.91 5.79
CA ILE A 26 -4.64 -6.89 4.95
C ILE A 26 -3.12 -6.75 5.11
N LEU A 27 -2.62 -5.52 5.03
CA LEU A 27 -1.17 -5.28 5.11
C LEU A 27 -0.61 -5.72 6.47
N SER A 28 -1.29 -5.40 7.56
CA SER A 28 -0.79 -5.77 8.87
C SER A 28 -0.85 -7.28 9.11
N ALA A 29 -1.82 -7.96 8.51
CA ALA A 29 -1.95 -9.42 8.65
C ALA A 29 -0.93 -10.16 7.80
N ARG A 30 -0.65 -9.69 6.59
CA ARG A 30 0.20 -10.41 5.64
C ARG A 30 1.65 -9.93 5.62
N LEU A 31 1.89 -8.68 6.02
CA LEU A 31 3.22 -8.08 6.00
C LEU A 31 3.53 -7.45 7.37
N PRO A 32 3.43 -8.22 8.47
CA PRO A 32 3.66 -7.65 9.79
C PRO A 32 5.12 -7.18 9.91
N GLY A 33 5.28 -5.96 10.45
CA GLY A 33 6.60 -5.39 10.66
C GLY A 33 7.28 -4.85 9.43
N ARG A 34 6.67 -4.97 8.26
CA ARG A 34 7.23 -4.45 7.03
C ARG A 34 6.86 -2.99 6.83
N ARG A 35 7.78 -2.20 6.33
CA ARG A 35 7.51 -0.83 5.95
C ARG A 35 6.97 -0.82 4.53
N VAL A 36 5.81 -0.18 4.33
CA VAL A 36 5.12 -0.14 3.06
C VAL A 36 4.82 1.31 2.70
N TRP A 37 5.12 1.67 1.46
CA TRP A 37 4.91 3.02 0.92
C TRP A 37 3.91 2.97 -0.22
N ALA A 38 3.10 4.01 -0.34
CA ALA A 38 2.27 4.20 -1.53
C ALA A 38 2.94 5.24 -2.43
N PHE A 39 2.73 5.11 -3.74
CA PHE A 39 3.21 6.08 -4.70
C PHE A 39 2.24 6.11 -5.89
N GLY A 40 2.50 6.97 -6.85
CA GLY A 40 1.68 7.02 -8.06
C GLY A 40 0.50 7.97 -7.94
N SER A 41 -0.52 7.75 -8.78
CA SER A 41 -1.63 8.72 -8.93
C SER A 41 -2.41 8.95 -7.64
N ARG A 42 -2.53 7.94 -6.79
CA ARG A 42 -3.30 8.11 -5.55
C ARG A 42 -2.54 8.85 -4.46
N THR A 43 -1.26 9.13 -4.68
CA THR A 43 -0.51 10.02 -3.78
C THR A 43 -0.37 11.42 -4.36
N THR A 44 -0.25 11.54 -5.68
CA THR A 44 -0.04 12.83 -6.33
C THR A 44 -1.33 13.53 -6.70
N GLY A 45 -2.40 12.78 -6.86
CA GLY A 45 -3.68 13.34 -7.33
C GLY A 45 -3.72 13.57 -8.83
N ARG A 46 -2.65 13.24 -9.55
CA ARG A 46 -2.60 13.46 -10.99
C ARG A 46 -3.36 12.37 -11.72
N ARG A 47 -4.41 12.76 -12.47
CA ARG A 47 -5.22 11.86 -13.28
C ARG A 47 -5.83 10.71 -12.50
N VAL A 48 -6.01 10.88 -11.18
CA VAL A 48 -6.63 9.82 -10.39
C VAL A 48 -8.10 9.73 -10.74
N LYS A 49 -8.58 8.49 -10.90
CA LYS A 49 -9.98 8.18 -11.19
C LYS A 49 -10.45 7.14 -10.20
N ARG A 50 -11.76 6.85 -10.22
CA ARG A 50 -12.39 5.95 -9.28
C ARG A 50 -11.70 4.58 -9.21
N PHE A 51 -11.26 4.06 -10.35
CA PHE A 51 -10.65 2.73 -10.44
C PHE A 51 -9.15 2.77 -10.72
N SER A 52 -8.51 3.93 -10.53
CA SER A 52 -7.07 4.01 -10.69
C SER A 52 -6.37 3.05 -9.74
N ASP A 53 -5.31 2.41 -10.22
CA ASP A 53 -4.54 1.47 -9.40
C ASP A 53 -3.91 2.18 -8.21
N LEU A 54 -3.74 1.43 -7.13
CA LEU A 54 -2.95 1.87 -5.98
C LEU A 54 -1.61 1.14 -6.05
N ASP A 55 -0.53 1.90 -6.12
CA ASP A 55 0.82 1.34 -6.21
C ASP A 55 1.48 1.34 -4.83
N LEU A 56 1.95 0.18 -4.40
CA LEU A 56 2.62 0.02 -3.11
C LEU A 56 4.03 -0.50 -3.30
N LEU A 57 4.95 0.04 -2.51
CA LEU A 57 6.35 -0.37 -2.49
C LEU A 57 6.65 -1.00 -1.14
N ILE A 58 7.17 -2.22 -1.16
CA ILE A 58 7.50 -2.97 0.06
C ILE A 58 8.99 -2.86 0.32
N GLU A 59 9.38 -2.33 1.47
CA GLU A 59 10.78 -2.27 1.88
C GLU A 59 11.24 -3.60 2.46
N GLY A 60 12.56 -3.80 2.41
CA GLY A 60 13.18 -4.96 3.00
C GLY A 60 13.41 -6.05 1.98
N GLU A 61 13.48 -7.27 2.45
CA GLU A 61 13.76 -8.41 1.58
C GLU A 61 12.58 -8.68 0.66
N SER A 62 12.87 -9.27 -0.48
CA SER A 62 11.82 -9.69 -1.41
C SER A 62 10.82 -10.60 -0.71
N LEU A 63 9.56 -10.47 -1.09
CA LEU A 63 8.53 -11.35 -0.58
C LEU A 63 8.79 -12.77 -1.08
N SER A 64 8.59 -13.75 -0.20
CA SER A 64 8.61 -15.14 -0.64
C SER A 64 7.42 -15.39 -1.56
N LEU A 65 7.47 -16.47 -2.32
CA LEU A 65 6.33 -16.84 -3.18
C LEU A 65 5.07 -17.01 -2.35
N ARG A 66 5.19 -17.58 -1.15
CA ARG A 66 4.05 -17.78 -0.27
C ARG A 66 3.47 -16.45 0.22
N GLU A 67 4.36 -15.55 0.66
CA GLU A 67 3.90 -14.23 1.12
C GLU A 67 3.18 -13.49 0.01
N ALA A 68 3.76 -13.49 -1.18
CA ALA A 68 3.16 -12.80 -2.31
C ALA A 68 1.81 -13.42 -2.69
N ALA A 69 1.73 -14.74 -2.69
CA ALA A 69 0.49 -15.43 -3.07
C ALA A 69 -0.63 -15.14 -2.07
N LEU A 70 -0.32 -15.17 -0.76
CA LEU A 70 -1.33 -14.91 0.26
C LEU A 70 -1.80 -13.46 0.23
N LEU A 71 -0.87 -12.53 -0.01
CA LEU A 71 -1.22 -11.12 -0.12
C LEU A 71 -2.11 -10.88 -1.33
N ASP A 72 -1.72 -11.43 -2.48
CA ASP A 72 -2.52 -11.29 -3.70
C ASP A 72 -3.92 -11.87 -3.52
N GLU A 73 -4.02 -13.03 -2.87
CA GLU A 73 -5.31 -13.65 -2.63
C GLU A 73 -6.21 -12.76 -1.77
N ASP A 74 -5.65 -12.20 -0.69
CA ASP A 74 -6.44 -11.33 0.17
C ASP A 74 -6.90 -10.07 -0.55
N LEU A 75 -6.02 -9.49 -1.38
CA LEU A 75 -6.37 -8.31 -2.14
C LEU A 75 -7.44 -8.60 -3.19
N ASP A 76 -7.33 -9.77 -3.86
CA ASP A 76 -8.33 -10.17 -4.85
C ASP A 76 -9.69 -10.42 -4.23
N GLU A 77 -9.73 -10.95 -3.01
CA GLU A 77 -10.97 -11.22 -2.31
C GLU A 77 -11.53 -10.01 -1.56
N SER A 78 -10.79 -8.91 -1.55
CA SER A 78 -11.20 -7.71 -0.86
C SER A 78 -12.31 -6.99 -1.63
N ARG A 79 -12.90 -5.99 -0.97
CA ARG A 79 -13.93 -5.14 -1.59
C ARG A 79 -13.34 -3.88 -2.21
N LEU A 80 -12.01 -3.82 -2.32
CA LEU A 80 -11.36 -2.67 -2.94
C LEU A 80 -11.73 -2.62 -4.42
N PRO A 81 -12.23 -1.48 -4.90
CA PRO A 81 -12.68 -1.38 -6.29
C PRO A 81 -11.56 -1.16 -7.29
N PHE A 82 -10.33 -1.01 -6.81
CA PHE A 82 -9.17 -0.76 -7.65
C PHE A 82 -8.15 -1.87 -7.43
N LYS A 83 -7.28 -2.04 -8.41
CA LYS A 83 -6.18 -2.99 -8.30
C LYS A 83 -5.09 -2.42 -7.40
N VAL A 84 -4.46 -3.27 -6.61
CA VAL A 84 -3.31 -2.90 -5.79
C VAL A 84 -2.08 -3.57 -6.39
N ASP A 85 -1.17 -2.76 -6.92
CA ASP A 85 0.08 -3.25 -7.50
C ASP A 85 1.16 -3.25 -6.43
N ILE A 86 1.80 -4.41 -6.27
CA ILE A 86 2.84 -4.59 -5.25
C ILE A 86 4.20 -4.63 -5.93
N VAL A 87 5.10 -3.76 -5.48
CA VAL A 87 6.45 -3.67 -6.02
C VAL A 87 7.45 -3.87 -4.87
N ASP A 88 8.40 -4.76 -5.08
CA ASP A 88 9.50 -4.98 -4.13
C ASP A 88 10.59 -3.94 -4.35
N LEU A 89 11.00 -3.27 -3.27
CA LEU A 89 12.09 -2.31 -3.33
C LEU A 89 13.36 -2.94 -3.88
N SER A 90 13.59 -4.22 -3.55
CA SER A 90 14.79 -4.93 -3.98
C SER A 90 14.86 -5.16 -5.49
N THR A 91 13.76 -4.97 -6.21
CA THR A 91 13.70 -5.24 -7.65
C THR A 91 13.69 -3.98 -8.52
N ILE A 92 13.57 -2.80 -7.93
CA ILE A 92 13.51 -1.57 -8.71
C ILE A 92 14.90 -1.00 -8.94
N THR A 93 15.04 -0.23 -10.02
CA THR A 93 16.29 0.43 -10.33
C THR A 93 16.42 1.72 -9.53
N PRO A 94 17.68 2.23 -9.35
CA PRO A 94 17.86 3.52 -8.69
C PRO A 94 17.13 4.65 -9.42
N GLU A 95 17.06 4.58 -10.75
CA GLU A 95 16.35 5.59 -11.55
C GLU A 95 14.86 5.59 -11.24
N PHE A 96 14.26 4.41 -11.17
CA PHE A 96 12.85 4.30 -10.84
C PHE A 96 12.58 4.82 -9.42
N ARG A 97 13.44 4.44 -8.48
CA ARG A 97 13.30 4.89 -7.09
C ARG A 97 13.38 6.40 -7.00
N ALA A 98 14.35 7.00 -7.67
CA ALA A 98 14.52 8.46 -7.65
C ALA A 98 13.28 9.16 -8.21
N ARG A 99 12.65 8.56 -9.22
CA ARG A 99 11.45 9.13 -9.83
C ARG A 99 10.25 9.11 -8.91
N ILE A 100 10.06 8.03 -8.15
CA ILE A 100 8.88 7.91 -7.30
C ILE A 100 9.07 8.48 -5.90
N GLU A 101 10.31 8.68 -5.46
CA GLU A 101 10.61 9.11 -4.10
C GLU A 101 9.86 10.37 -3.67
N PRO A 102 9.76 11.42 -4.51
CA PRO A 102 9.01 12.62 -4.10
C PRO A 102 7.53 12.39 -3.85
N GLU A 103 6.96 11.31 -4.37
CA GLU A 103 5.53 11.04 -4.22
C GLU A 103 5.22 9.93 -3.22
N MET A 104 6.25 9.37 -2.57
CA MET A 104 6.05 8.26 -1.63
C MET A 104 5.39 8.72 -0.35
N VAL A 105 4.39 7.98 0.09
CA VAL A 105 3.68 8.22 1.36
C VAL A 105 3.72 6.92 2.17
N LEU A 106 4.20 7.01 3.42
CA LEU A 106 4.26 5.83 4.27
C LEU A 106 2.86 5.39 4.68
N VAL A 107 2.53 4.14 4.43
CA VAL A 107 1.21 3.58 4.78
C VAL A 107 1.30 2.52 5.87
N GLN A 108 2.49 1.99 6.15
CA GLN A 108 2.71 1.04 7.25
C GLN A 108 4.17 1.09 7.66
N GLY A 109 4.40 1.01 8.97
CA GLY A 109 5.76 0.97 9.50
C GLY A 109 6.20 2.11 10.40
#